data_0ef02fbfc1234809fdef288878efdfdc
#
_entry.id   0ef02fbfc1234809fdef288878efdfdc
#
_cell.length_a   1.000
_cell.length_b   1.000
_cell.length_c   1.000
_cell.angle_alpha   90.00
_cell.angle_beta   90.00
_cell.angle_gamma   90.00
#
_symmetry.space_group_name_H-M   'P 1'
#
loop_
_entity.id
_entity.type
_entity.pdbx_description
1 polymer ?
#
loop_
_entity_poly.entity_id
_entity_poly.type
_entity_poly.pdbx_seq_one_letter_code
_entity_poly.pdbx_strand_id
1 'polypeptide(L)'
;MSRGLGDVYKRQHITSSNKRYDIQLKGSGKTAFSRNGDGRAALGPMLREYIISEAMHNLKVPSTRSLAVAKTGEKIMRDSLLEGAILTRVALSHIRVGTFQYIAARDKKDELEILLNYVIDRHYPELENSKNKAIDLLNNVMSKQIDLVVNWMRVGFIHGVMNTDNMSISGETIDYGPCAFMDTYDPKTVFSSIDHMGRYAYCNQPILSLIHISEPTRHTSIA
;
A
#
# COMPACT_ATOMS: atom_id res chain seq x y z
N MET A 1 -8.18 -20.14 -0.56
CA MET A 1 -7.02 -19.55 -1.28
C MET A 1 -7.37 -18.13 -1.65
N SER A 2 -6.85 -17.15 -0.94
CA SER A 2 -7.09 -15.73 -1.22
C SER A 2 -6.29 -15.32 -2.47
N ARG A 3 -6.98 -15.08 -3.58
CA ARG A 3 -6.40 -14.44 -4.76
C ARG A 3 -6.36 -12.93 -4.47
N GLY A 4 -5.21 -12.46 -3.97
CA GLY A 4 -5.02 -11.04 -3.71
C GLY A 4 -4.95 -10.22 -4.98
N LEU A 5 -5.49 -9.01 -4.90
CA LEU A 5 -5.41 -7.99 -5.95
C LEU A 5 -3.94 -7.64 -6.25
N GLY A 6 -3.51 -7.84 -7.46
CA GLY A 6 -2.37 -7.13 -8.03
C GLY A 6 -1.05 -7.85 -8.22
N ASP A 7 -0.79 -9.03 -7.64
CA ASP A 7 0.50 -9.71 -7.83
C ASP A 7 0.37 -11.24 -7.89
N VAL A 8 1.17 -11.85 -8.77
CA VAL A 8 1.05 -13.26 -9.15
C VAL A 8 1.37 -14.22 -8.02
N TYR A 9 2.27 -13.86 -7.11
CA TYR A 9 2.70 -14.76 -6.05
C TYR A 9 2.66 -14.06 -4.70
N LYS A 10 1.59 -14.36 -3.94
CA LYS A 10 1.56 -14.11 -2.50
C LYS A 10 1.71 -15.42 -1.76
N ARG A 11 2.68 -15.47 -0.86
CA ARG A 11 2.82 -16.55 0.12
C ARG A 11 2.67 -15.97 1.51
N GLN A 12 2.15 -16.78 2.42
CA GLN A 12 2.11 -16.45 3.84
C GLN A 12 3.19 -17.23 4.55
N HIS A 13 3.90 -16.55 5.43
CA HIS A 13 4.87 -17.15 6.33
C HIS A 13 4.42 -16.91 7.78
N ILE A 14 4.41 -17.97 8.57
CA ILE A 14 4.13 -17.91 10.00
C ILE A 14 5.46 -18.14 10.71
N THR A 15 5.87 -17.19 11.52
CA THR A 15 7.10 -17.30 12.31
C THR A 15 6.94 -18.26 13.48
N SER A 16 8.04 -18.66 14.10
CA SER A 16 8.04 -19.45 15.34
C SER A 16 7.29 -18.79 16.50
N SER A 17 7.17 -17.45 16.47
CA SER A 17 6.36 -16.66 17.41
C SER A 17 4.89 -16.48 16.98
N ASN A 18 4.42 -17.26 16.03
CA ASN A 18 3.06 -17.24 15.47
C ASN A 18 2.65 -15.91 14.80
N LYS A 19 3.62 -15.09 14.38
CA LYS A 19 3.34 -13.90 13.59
C LYS A 19 3.22 -14.26 12.11
N ARG A 20 2.15 -13.77 11.47
CA ARG A 20 1.87 -14.02 10.06
C ARG A 20 2.34 -12.84 9.21
N TYR A 21 3.13 -13.13 8.19
CA TYR A 21 3.56 -12.17 7.17
C TYR A 21 3.15 -12.63 5.78
N ASP A 22 2.82 -11.66 4.93
CA ASP A 22 2.64 -11.90 3.50
C ASP A 22 3.94 -11.59 2.75
N ILE A 23 4.33 -12.50 1.86
CA ILE A 23 5.45 -12.33 0.92
C ILE A 23 4.87 -12.10 -0.46
N GLN A 24 5.27 -11.01 -1.11
CA GLN A 24 4.80 -10.59 -2.43
C GLN A 24 5.98 -10.38 -3.37
N LEU A 25 5.88 -10.87 -4.61
CA LEU A 25 6.86 -10.61 -5.66
C LEU A 25 6.35 -9.49 -6.57
N LYS A 26 6.79 -8.24 -6.31
CA LYS A 26 6.42 -7.07 -7.11
C LYS A 26 7.24 -7.02 -8.39
N GLY A 27 6.58 -6.87 -9.53
CA GLY A 27 7.22 -6.84 -10.84
C GLY A 27 7.36 -8.19 -11.52
N SER A 28 6.72 -9.25 -10.99
CA SER A 28 6.84 -10.63 -11.48
C SER A 28 5.97 -10.98 -12.70
N GLY A 29 5.25 -9.99 -13.26
CA GLY A 29 4.46 -10.16 -14.47
C GLY A 29 2.97 -9.85 -14.30
N LYS A 30 2.22 -10.08 -15.37
CA LYS A 30 0.81 -9.71 -15.48
C LYS A 30 -0.08 -10.59 -14.60
N THR A 31 -1.08 -9.96 -13.98
CA THR A 31 -2.13 -10.60 -13.17
C THR A 31 -3.50 -10.23 -13.67
N ALA A 32 -4.55 -10.88 -13.15
CA ALA A 32 -5.95 -10.50 -13.43
C ALA A 32 -6.28 -9.05 -13.02
N PHE A 33 -5.42 -8.42 -12.21
CA PHE A 33 -5.63 -7.08 -11.67
C PHE A 33 -4.64 -6.02 -12.19
N SER A 34 -3.76 -6.41 -13.14
CA SER A 34 -2.76 -5.51 -13.70
C SER A 34 -3.35 -4.42 -14.61
N ARG A 35 -4.68 -4.36 -14.76
CA ARG A 35 -5.36 -3.47 -15.70
C ARG A 35 -4.75 -3.62 -17.11
N ASN A 36 -4.27 -2.52 -17.72
CA ASN A 36 -3.56 -2.55 -19.01
C ASN A 36 -2.03 -2.68 -18.88
N GLY A 37 -1.52 -2.78 -17.66
CA GLY A 37 -0.08 -2.91 -17.40
C GLY A 37 0.45 -4.34 -17.64
N ASP A 38 1.77 -4.44 -17.89
CA ASP A 38 2.47 -5.71 -18.07
C ASP A 38 2.82 -6.41 -16.75
N GLY A 39 2.60 -5.74 -15.60
CA GLY A 39 2.93 -6.25 -14.26
C GLY A 39 4.43 -6.36 -14.01
N ARG A 40 5.28 -5.84 -14.87
CA ARG A 40 6.74 -5.85 -14.76
C ARG A 40 7.26 -4.57 -14.12
N ALA A 41 8.44 -4.61 -13.55
CA ALA A 41 9.05 -3.45 -12.91
C ALA A 41 10.50 -3.25 -13.34
N ALA A 42 10.89 -1.98 -13.50
CA ALA A 42 12.27 -1.60 -13.77
C ALA A 42 13.12 -1.68 -12.50
N LEU A 43 14.41 -1.92 -12.65
CA LEU A 43 15.36 -2.08 -11.55
C LEU A 43 15.41 -0.83 -10.64
N GLY A 44 15.46 0.38 -11.22
CA GLY A 44 15.54 1.63 -10.45
C GLY A 44 14.42 1.80 -9.41
N PRO A 45 13.13 1.73 -9.80
CA PRO A 45 12.00 1.74 -8.87
C PRO A 45 12.07 0.65 -7.80
N MET A 46 12.52 -0.57 -8.13
CA MET A 46 12.62 -1.67 -7.16
C MET A 46 13.73 -1.41 -6.13
N LEU A 47 14.86 -0.88 -6.56
CA LEU A 47 15.94 -0.47 -5.64
C LEU A 47 15.51 0.71 -4.76
N ARG A 48 14.78 1.69 -5.31
CA ARG A 48 14.23 2.79 -4.51
C ARG A 48 13.32 2.27 -3.41
N GLU A 49 12.36 1.41 -3.74
CA GLU A 49 11.45 0.83 -2.75
C GLU A 49 12.23 0.03 -1.70
N TYR A 50 13.24 -0.73 -2.09
CA TYR A 50 14.10 -1.46 -1.16
C TYR A 50 14.77 -0.50 -0.15
N ILE A 51 15.45 0.52 -0.66
CA ILE A 51 16.22 1.47 0.18
C ILE A 51 15.27 2.25 1.10
N ILE A 52 14.18 2.79 0.55
CA ILE A 52 13.25 3.64 1.33
C ILE A 52 12.47 2.82 2.35
N SER A 53 11.99 1.63 2.03
CA SER A 53 11.27 0.80 3.00
C SER A 53 12.15 0.43 4.21
N GLU A 54 13.42 0.12 3.98
CA GLU A 54 14.36 -0.19 5.06
C GLU A 54 14.76 1.08 5.85
N ALA A 55 14.91 2.23 5.18
CA ALA A 55 15.12 3.51 5.84
C ALA A 55 13.93 3.87 6.75
N MET A 56 12.70 3.76 6.27
CA MET A 56 11.48 4.03 7.04
C MET A 56 11.39 3.12 8.27
N HIS A 57 11.68 1.84 8.11
CA HIS A 57 11.72 0.92 9.25
C HIS A 57 12.73 1.37 10.32
N ASN A 58 13.93 1.79 9.91
CA ASN A 58 14.95 2.26 10.84
C ASN A 58 14.58 3.59 11.50
N LEU A 59 13.83 4.45 10.81
CA LEU A 59 13.24 5.68 11.34
C LEU A 59 12.05 5.43 12.28
N LYS A 60 11.67 4.15 12.50
CA LYS A 60 10.52 3.73 13.32
C LYS A 60 9.18 4.17 12.73
N VAL A 61 9.12 4.32 11.42
CA VAL A 61 7.86 4.52 10.69
C VAL A 61 7.33 3.16 10.27
N PRO A 62 6.06 2.82 10.59
CA PRO A 62 5.46 1.55 10.14
C PRO A 62 5.56 1.41 8.62
N SER A 63 6.17 0.32 8.16
CA SER A 63 6.48 0.11 6.75
C SER A 63 6.51 -1.37 6.40
N THR A 64 6.07 -1.68 5.18
CA THR A 64 6.44 -2.95 4.54
C THR A 64 7.95 -3.04 4.43
N ARG A 65 8.49 -4.27 4.47
CA ARG A 65 9.92 -4.56 4.38
C ARG A 65 10.26 -5.10 2.99
N SER A 66 11.50 -4.93 2.62
CA SER A 66 12.05 -5.47 1.37
C SER A 66 13.11 -6.51 1.68
N LEU A 67 12.89 -7.76 1.25
CA LEU A 67 13.82 -8.86 1.51
C LEU A 67 14.95 -8.90 0.47
N ALA A 68 14.60 -8.75 -0.82
CA ALA A 68 15.54 -8.83 -1.92
C ALA A 68 15.03 -8.12 -3.17
N VAL A 69 15.97 -7.67 -4.01
CA VAL A 69 15.72 -7.26 -5.39
C VAL A 69 16.56 -8.15 -6.32
N ALA A 70 15.90 -8.79 -7.28
CA ALA A 70 16.56 -9.65 -8.26
C ALA A 70 16.36 -9.09 -9.68
N LYS A 71 17.41 -8.99 -10.48
CA LYS A 71 17.29 -8.71 -11.91
C LYS A 71 16.69 -9.92 -12.61
N THR A 72 15.76 -9.69 -13.55
CA THR A 72 15.10 -10.77 -14.31
C THR A 72 15.93 -11.24 -15.51
N GLY A 73 16.93 -10.46 -15.91
CA GLY A 73 17.65 -10.67 -17.18
C GLY A 73 16.89 -10.17 -18.40
N GLU A 74 15.63 -9.77 -18.24
CA GLU A 74 14.81 -9.22 -19.33
C GLU A 74 14.90 -7.69 -19.36
N LYS A 75 14.71 -7.12 -20.54
CA LYS A 75 14.52 -5.69 -20.72
C LYS A 75 13.03 -5.38 -20.76
N ILE A 76 12.64 -4.28 -20.16
CA ILE A 76 11.27 -3.79 -20.19
C ILE A 76 11.21 -2.40 -20.85
N MET A 77 10.20 -2.19 -21.69
CA MET A 77 9.99 -0.90 -22.33
C MET A 77 9.17 0.00 -21.37
N ARG A 78 9.69 1.20 -21.12
CA ARG A 78 9.02 2.34 -20.50
C ARG A 78 9.25 3.54 -21.43
N ASP A 79 9.70 4.68 -20.92
CA ASP A 79 10.16 5.79 -21.78
C ASP A 79 11.45 5.41 -22.55
N SER A 80 12.17 4.43 -22.03
CA SER A 80 13.33 3.81 -22.64
C SER A 80 13.41 2.32 -22.29
N LEU A 81 14.35 1.59 -22.88
CA LEU A 81 14.58 0.17 -22.62
C LEU A 81 15.39 0.01 -21.31
N LEU A 82 14.74 -0.48 -20.25
CA LEU A 82 15.28 -0.58 -18.89
C LEU A 82 15.49 -2.04 -18.47
N GLU A 83 16.43 -2.25 -17.52
CA GLU A 83 16.62 -3.55 -16.86
C GLU A 83 15.38 -3.92 -16.03
N GLY A 84 14.84 -5.11 -16.24
CA GLY A 84 13.75 -5.66 -15.45
C GLY A 84 14.21 -6.21 -14.11
N ALA A 85 13.38 -6.05 -13.08
CA ALA A 85 13.65 -6.59 -11.76
C ALA A 85 12.37 -6.97 -11.01
N ILE A 86 12.54 -7.84 -10.00
CA ILE A 86 11.51 -8.25 -9.06
C ILE A 86 11.94 -7.86 -7.65
N LEU A 87 11.05 -7.25 -6.91
CA LEU A 87 11.20 -6.98 -5.48
C LEU A 87 10.43 -8.02 -4.66
N THR A 88 11.07 -8.63 -3.69
CA THR A 88 10.42 -9.45 -2.67
C THR A 88 10.02 -8.55 -1.50
N ARG A 89 8.74 -8.23 -1.43
CA ARG A 89 8.14 -7.41 -0.36
C ARG A 89 7.58 -8.29 0.74
N VAL A 90 7.80 -7.91 1.99
CA VAL A 90 7.27 -8.56 3.19
C VAL A 90 6.42 -7.56 3.96
N ALA A 91 5.20 -7.94 4.34
CA ALA A 91 4.26 -7.09 5.06
C ALA A 91 3.45 -7.90 6.07
N LEU A 92 2.88 -7.24 7.07
CA LEU A 92 1.86 -7.84 7.93
C LEU A 92 0.66 -8.28 7.09
N SER A 93 0.32 -7.48 6.07
CA SER A 93 -0.72 -7.81 5.09
C SER A 93 -0.56 -6.96 3.84
N HIS A 94 -1.05 -7.48 2.70
CA HIS A 94 -1.22 -6.70 1.47
C HIS A 94 -2.69 -6.35 1.21
N ILE A 95 -3.56 -6.45 2.20
CA ILE A 95 -4.94 -5.98 2.12
C ILE A 95 -4.92 -4.47 2.23
N ARG A 96 -5.58 -3.80 1.31
CA ARG A 96 -5.61 -2.34 1.17
C ARG A 96 -7.05 -1.84 1.29
N VAL A 97 -7.24 -0.57 1.55
CA VAL A 97 -8.56 0.06 1.47
C VAL A 97 -9.21 -0.22 0.11
N GLY A 98 -8.44 -0.14 -0.98
CA GLY A 98 -8.89 -0.48 -2.34
C GLY A 98 -9.42 -1.91 -2.50
N THR A 99 -9.01 -2.86 -1.64
CA THR A 99 -9.55 -4.24 -1.67
C THR A 99 -11.03 -4.24 -1.24
N PHE A 100 -11.39 -3.51 -0.20
CA PHE A 100 -12.78 -3.33 0.22
C PHE A 100 -13.59 -2.58 -0.84
N GLN A 101 -13.03 -1.49 -1.37
CA GLN A 101 -13.65 -0.70 -2.43
C GLN A 101 -13.95 -1.54 -3.68
N TYR A 102 -13.01 -2.41 -4.07
CA TYR A 102 -13.17 -3.29 -5.24
C TYR A 102 -14.35 -4.26 -5.09
N ILE A 103 -14.54 -4.82 -3.90
CA ILE A 103 -15.66 -5.75 -3.62
C ILE A 103 -16.96 -4.97 -3.51
N ALA A 104 -16.97 -3.84 -2.78
CA ALA A 104 -18.13 -2.98 -2.61
C ALA A 104 -18.67 -2.45 -3.94
N ALA A 105 -17.81 -2.04 -4.87
CA ALA A 105 -18.20 -1.57 -6.21
C ALA A 105 -18.86 -2.64 -7.07
N ARG A 106 -18.82 -3.91 -6.67
CA ARG A 106 -19.47 -5.04 -7.36
C ARG A 106 -20.75 -5.52 -6.66
N ASP A 107 -21.17 -4.80 -5.62
CA ASP A 107 -22.35 -5.13 -4.78
C ASP A 107 -22.32 -6.57 -4.20
N LYS A 108 -21.11 -7.08 -3.94
CA LYS A 108 -20.89 -8.43 -3.40
C LYS A 108 -20.83 -8.39 -1.89
N LYS A 109 -21.98 -8.26 -1.25
CA LYS A 109 -22.10 -8.08 0.21
C LYS A 109 -21.52 -9.27 0.99
N ASP A 110 -21.77 -10.49 0.55
CA ASP A 110 -21.28 -11.71 1.21
C ASP A 110 -19.74 -11.78 1.16
N GLU A 111 -19.13 -11.43 0.01
CA GLU A 111 -17.66 -11.37 -0.11
C GLU A 111 -17.07 -10.27 0.76
N LEU A 112 -17.78 -9.13 0.91
CA LEU A 112 -17.37 -8.03 1.77
C LEU A 112 -17.38 -8.43 3.25
N GLU A 113 -18.41 -9.17 3.68
CA GLU A 113 -18.49 -9.70 5.04
C GLU A 113 -17.41 -10.74 5.33
N ILE A 114 -17.12 -11.63 4.39
CA ILE A 114 -16.00 -12.57 4.48
C ILE A 114 -14.67 -11.82 4.63
N LEU A 115 -14.44 -10.78 3.82
CA LEU A 115 -13.23 -9.97 3.92
C LEU A 115 -13.16 -9.23 5.26
N LEU A 116 -14.26 -8.65 5.74
CA LEU A 116 -14.36 -7.99 7.04
C LEU A 116 -13.92 -8.93 8.17
N ASN A 117 -14.54 -10.10 8.25
CA ASN A 117 -14.23 -11.08 9.29
C ASN A 117 -12.79 -11.59 9.19
N TYR A 118 -12.27 -11.83 7.98
CA TYR A 118 -10.88 -12.20 7.77
C TYR A 118 -9.88 -11.13 8.25
N VAL A 119 -10.18 -9.85 8.00
CA VAL A 119 -9.34 -8.74 8.45
C VAL A 119 -9.37 -8.58 9.96
N ILE A 120 -10.54 -8.75 10.58
CA ILE A 120 -10.70 -8.73 12.03
C ILE A 120 -9.90 -9.86 12.67
N ASP A 121 -10.12 -11.11 12.26
CA ASP A 121 -9.38 -12.27 12.76
C ASP A 121 -7.86 -12.08 12.67
N ARG A 122 -7.40 -11.47 11.60
CA ARG A 122 -5.97 -11.34 11.32
C ARG A 122 -5.29 -10.16 12.01
N HIS A 123 -5.93 -8.98 12.05
CA HIS A 123 -5.29 -7.72 12.41
C HIS A 123 -5.92 -7.01 13.62
N TYR A 124 -7.13 -7.41 13.98
CA TYR A 124 -7.95 -6.75 15.00
C TYR A 124 -8.78 -7.77 15.81
N PRO A 125 -8.14 -8.85 16.34
CA PRO A 125 -8.87 -9.93 17.01
C PRO A 125 -9.68 -9.43 18.22
N GLU A 126 -9.34 -8.28 18.78
CA GLU A 126 -10.11 -7.62 19.84
C GLU A 126 -11.52 -7.22 19.40
N LEU A 127 -11.77 -7.11 18.10
CA LEU A 127 -13.08 -6.76 17.54
C LEU A 127 -13.96 -7.97 17.23
N GLU A 128 -13.51 -9.20 17.51
CA GLU A 128 -14.27 -10.42 17.18
C GLU A 128 -15.67 -10.42 17.76
N ASN A 129 -15.82 -9.92 18.98
CA ASN A 129 -17.10 -9.86 19.71
C ASN A 129 -17.78 -8.48 19.66
N SER A 130 -17.32 -7.58 18.78
CA SER A 130 -17.95 -6.26 18.63
C SER A 130 -19.35 -6.38 18.05
N LYS A 131 -20.27 -5.54 18.56
CA LYS A 131 -21.64 -5.41 18.04
C LYS A 131 -21.68 -4.70 16.68
N ASN A 132 -20.67 -3.86 16.38
CA ASN A 132 -20.60 -3.04 15.19
C ASN A 132 -19.25 -3.22 14.48
N LYS A 133 -18.89 -4.47 14.16
CA LYS A 133 -17.59 -4.86 13.59
C LYS A 133 -17.08 -3.93 12.48
N ALA A 134 -17.95 -3.54 11.54
CA ALA A 134 -17.56 -2.69 10.41
C ALA A 134 -17.16 -1.28 10.85
N ILE A 135 -17.93 -0.67 11.75
CA ILE A 135 -17.64 0.68 12.27
C ILE A 135 -16.38 0.66 13.12
N ASP A 136 -16.23 -0.35 13.97
CA ASP A 136 -15.10 -0.46 14.87
C ASP A 136 -13.82 -0.77 14.08
N LEU A 137 -13.89 -1.61 13.03
CA LEU A 137 -12.77 -1.79 12.10
C LEU A 137 -12.40 -0.47 11.41
N LEU A 138 -13.39 0.27 10.90
CA LEU A 138 -13.16 1.57 10.27
C LEU A 138 -12.41 2.52 11.21
N ASN A 139 -12.86 2.66 12.46
CA ASN A 139 -12.23 3.51 13.46
C ASN A 139 -10.80 3.08 13.78
N ASN A 140 -10.53 1.78 13.90
CA ASN A 140 -9.19 1.25 14.16
C ASN A 140 -8.24 1.48 12.97
N VAL A 141 -8.71 1.26 11.74
CA VAL A 141 -7.93 1.55 10.53
C VAL A 141 -7.64 3.04 10.41
N MET A 142 -8.63 3.91 10.67
CA MET A 142 -8.43 5.36 10.72
C MET A 142 -7.36 5.76 11.73
N SER A 143 -7.42 5.24 12.94
CA SER A 143 -6.41 5.52 13.97
C SER A 143 -5.01 5.14 13.52
N LYS A 144 -4.82 3.92 12.98
CA LYS A 144 -3.52 3.49 12.45
C LYS A 144 -3.02 4.36 11.30
N GLN A 145 -3.90 4.80 10.43
CA GLN A 145 -3.52 5.67 9.32
C GLN A 145 -3.16 7.09 9.78
N ILE A 146 -3.84 7.61 10.81
CA ILE A 146 -3.48 8.88 11.44
C ILE A 146 -2.06 8.78 12.01
N ASP A 147 -1.81 7.74 12.82
CA ASP A 147 -0.48 7.50 13.41
C ASP A 147 0.60 7.37 12.32
N LEU A 148 0.30 6.67 11.24
CA LEU A 148 1.22 6.50 10.11
C LEU A 148 1.56 7.84 9.46
N VAL A 149 0.54 8.65 9.13
CA VAL A 149 0.74 9.96 8.48
C VAL A 149 1.44 10.95 9.41
N VAL A 150 1.14 10.95 10.70
CA VAL A 150 1.89 11.74 11.69
C VAL A 150 3.38 11.37 11.68
N ASN A 151 3.71 10.08 11.59
CA ASN A 151 5.10 9.63 11.46
C ASN A 151 5.74 10.06 10.12
N TRP A 152 5.02 10.07 9.00
CA TRP A 152 5.51 10.63 7.74
C TRP A 152 5.82 12.11 7.87
N MET A 153 4.88 12.87 8.46
CA MET A 153 5.06 14.32 8.70
C MET A 153 6.28 14.58 9.57
N ARG A 154 6.51 13.77 10.61
CA ARG A 154 7.65 13.90 11.53
C ARG A 154 9.01 13.79 10.83
N VAL A 155 9.11 12.99 9.78
CA VAL A 155 10.37 12.76 9.05
C VAL A 155 10.44 13.51 7.71
N GLY A 156 9.48 14.37 7.41
CA GLY A 156 9.42 15.11 6.14
C GLY A 156 9.17 14.23 4.92
N PHE A 157 8.53 13.06 5.11
CA PHE A 157 8.26 12.10 4.04
C PHE A 157 7.02 12.48 3.24
N ILE A 158 7.12 12.40 1.92
CA ILE A 158 6.01 12.57 0.98
C ILE A 158 5.85 11.28 0.20
N HIS A 159 4.69 10.64 0.33
CA HIS A 159 4.40 9.38 -0.37
C HIS A 159 4.23 9.57 -1.89
N GLY A 160 3.59 10.66 -2.29
CA GLY A 160 3.42 11.08 -3.68
C GLY A 160 2.27 10.43 -4.45
N VAL A 161 1.72 9.30 -4.00
CA VAL A 161 0.54 8.65 -4.61
C VAL A 161 -0.30 7.97 -3.52
N MET A 162 -1.09 8.75 -2.81
CA MET A 162 -1.98 8.26 -1.74
C MET A 162 -3.37 7.96 -2.29
N ASN A 163 -3.50 6.93 -3.11
CA ASN A 163 -4.80 6.36 -3.48
C ASN A 163 -5.15 5.17 -2.57
N THR A 164 -6.37 4.64 -2.68
CA THR A 164 -6.84 3.54 -1.85
C THR A 164 -6.06 2.23 -2.04
N ASP A 165 -5.38 2.08 -3.19
CA ASP A 165 -4.49 0.94 -3.47
C ASP A 165 -3.15 1.04 -2.73
N ASN A 166 -2.79 2.24 -2.24
CA ASN A 166 -1.56 2.51 -1.51
C ASN A 166 -1.79 2.76 -0.02
N MET A 167 -2.96 2.39 0.50
CA MET A 167 -3.31 2.49 1.91
C MET A 167 -3.56 1.10 2.50
N SER A 168 -2.59 0.61 3.27
CA SER A 168 -2.67 -0.71 3.90
C SER A 168 -3.59 -0.70 5.11
N ILE A 169 -4.44 -1.72 5.22
CA ILE A 169 -5.30 -1.94 6.40
C ILE A 169 -4.47 -2.20 7.67
N SER A 170 -3.25 -2.73 7.53
CA SER A 170 -2.34 -2.97 8.66
C SER A 170 -1.73 -1.68 9.23
N GLY A 171 -1.84 -0.54 8.53
CA GLY A 171 -1.20 0.72 8.93
C GLY A 171 0.27 0.81 8.55
N GLU A 172 0.76 -0.03 7.62
CA GLU A 172 2.12 0.03 7.09
C GLU A 172 2.17 0.91 5.83
N THR A 173 3.23 1.71 5.69
CA THR A 173 3.56 2.37 4.43
C THR A 173 3.84 1.32 3.36
N ILE A 174 3.21 1.46 2.20
CA ILE A 174 3.35 0.50 1.09
C ILE A 174 3.49 1.25 -0.23
N ASP A 175 4.26 0.66 -1.16
CA ASP A 175 4.33 1.10 -2.56
C ASP A 175 5.07 2.43 -2.75
N TYR A 176 6.37 2.40 -2.53
CA TYR A 176 7.28 3.54 -2.65
C TYR A 176 7.56 3.90 -4.12
N GLY A 177 6.57 4.49 -4.79
CA GLY A 177 6.67 4.97 -6.16
C GLY A 177 7.43 6.31 -6.25
N PRO A 178 6.75 7.46 -6.42
CA PRO A 178 7.40 8.76 -6.52
C PRO A 178 7.68 9.40 -5.15
N CYS A 179 7.95 8.62 -4.12
CA CYS A 179 8.19 9.11 -2.77
C CYS A 179 9.52 9.83 -2.63
N ALA A 180 9.59 10.78 -1.69
CA ALA A 180 10.83 11.47 -1.30
C ALA A 180 10.74 12.02 0.13
N PHE A 181 11.89 12.46 0.66
CA PHE A 181 11.98 13.28 1.86
C PHE A 181 12.23 14.73 1.46
N MET A 182 11.65 15.68 2.20
CA MET A 182 11.93 17.11 1.98
C MET A 182 13.33 17.48 2.48
N ASP A 183 14.07 18.25 1.70
CA ASP A 183 15.31 18.86 2.13
C ASP A 183 15.06 20.16 2.93
N THR A 184 14.17 20.99 2.41
CA THR A 184 13.72 22.23 3.05
C THR A 184 12.22 22.15 3.29
N TYR A 185 11.77 22.64 4.43
CA TYR A 185 10.36 22.65 4.76
C TYR A 185 9.57 23.55 3.80
N ASP A 186 8.71 22.94 3.01
CA ASP A 186 7.68 23.61 2.21
C ASP A 186 6.41 22.73 2.24
N PRO A 187 5.30 23.21 2.85
CA PRO A 187 4.06 22.45 2.96
C PRO A 187 3.43 22.12 1.60
N LYS A 188 3.77 22.84 0.53
CA LYS A 188 3.25 22.63 -0.82
C LYS A 188 4.12 21.72 -1.68
N THR A 189 5.20 21.15 -1.13
CA THR A 189 6.09 20.27 -1.88
C THR A 189 5.37 19.06 -2.44
N VAL A 190 5.56 18.78 -3.74
CA VAL A 190 5.01 17.67 -4.50
C VAL A 190 6.15 16.95 -5.22
N PHE A 191 6.19 15.61 -5.12
CA PHE A 191 7.20 14.79 -5.82
C PHE A 191 6.63 13.90 -6.92
N SER A 192 5.32 13.85 -7.07
CA SER A 192 4.69 13.07 -8.15
C SER A 192 4.65 13.90 -9.43
N SER A 193 5.31 13.42 -10.48
CA SER A 193 5.31 14.09 -11.80
C SER A 193 3.93 14.16 -12.47
N ILE A 194 3.00 13.31 -12.04
CA ILE A 194 1.62 13.29 -12.55
C ILE A 194 0.66 14.15 -11.73
N ASP A 195 1.11 14.68 -10.59
CA ASP A 195 0.29 15.50 -9.70
C ASP A 195 0.46 16.99 -9.98
N HIS A 196 -0.14 17.45 -11.05
CA HIS A 196 -0.08 18.86 -11.47
C HIS A 196 -0.88 19.81 -10.55
N MET A 197 -1.80 19.27 -9.76
CA MET A 197 -2.70 20.07 -8.91
C MET A 197 -2.27 20.09 -7.44
N GLY A 198 -1.17 19.42 -7.09
CA GLY A 198 -0.69 19.37 -5.72
C GLY A 198 -1.58 18.57 -4.77
N ARG A 199 -2.36 17.64 -5.31
CA ARG A 199 -3.24 16.76 -4.50
C ARG A 199 -2.46 16.03 -3.42
N TYR A 200 -1.29 15.50 -3.78
CA TYR A 200 -0.42 14.72 -2.90
C TYR A 200 0.70 15.56 -2.27
N ALA A 201 0.49 16.89 -2.15
CA ALA A 201 1.42 17.74 -1.44
C ALA A 201 1.59 17.30 0.03
N TYR A 202 2.74 17.63 0.61
CA TYR A 202 3.05 17.27 2.00
C TYR A 202 1.93 17.64 2.98
N CYS A 203 1.42 18.89 2.93
CA CYS A 203 0.37 19.34 3.85
C CYS A 203 -1.00 18.66 3.61
N ASN A 204 -1.23 18.05 2.46
CA ASN A 204 -2.49 17.40 2.12
C ASN A 204 -2.57 15.94 2.58
N GLN A 205 -1.45 15.34 2.96
CA GLN A 205 -1.40 13.91 3.35
C GLN A 205 -2.36 13.54 4.48
N PRO A 206 -2.52 14.33 5.57
CA PRO A 206 -3.48 14.02 6.63
C PRO A 206 -4.93 13.98 6.14
N ILE A 207 -5.34 14.97 5.35
CA ILE A 207 -6.72 15.07 4.83
C ILE A 207 -7.01 13.93 3.85
N LEU A 208 -6.08 13.63 2.95
CA LEU A 208 -6.23 12.55 1.97
C LEU A 208 -6.35 11.18 2.64
N SER A 209 -5.58 10.94 3.68
CA SER A 209 -5.67 9.71 4.44
C SER A 209 -7.09 9.47 4.97
N LEU A 210 -7.70 10.50 5.54
CA LEU A 210 -9.06 10.41 6.09
C LEU A 210 -10.12 10.25 5.00
N ILE A 211 -10.05 11.04 3.92
CA ILE A 211 -11.01 10.97 2.81
C ILE A 211 -11.04 9.58 2.19
N HIS A 212 -9.88 8.96 1.94
CA HIS A 212 -9.81 7.65 1.30
C HIS A 212 -10.38 6.53 2.16
N ILE A 213 -10.36 6.67 3.48
CA ILE A 213 -10.90 5.68 4.40
C ILE A 213 -12.41 5.90 4.60
N SER A 214 -12.84 7.15 4.79
CA SER A 214 -14.24 7.48 5.10
C SER A 214 -15.14 7.56 3.87
N GLU A 215 -14.61 7.95 2.70
CA GLU A 215 -15.37 8.12 1.45
C GLU A 215 -14.74 7.39 0.25
N PRO A 216 -14.45 6.09 0.31
CA PRO A 216 -13.71 5.40 -0.74
C PRO A 216 -14.42 5.39 -2.11
N THR A 217 -15.73 5.60 -2.15
CA THR A 217 -16.54 5.54 -3.37
C THR A 217 -16.56 6.83 -4.20
N ARG A 218 -16.20 7.99 -3.61
CA ARG A 218 -16.28 9.30 -4.29
C ARG A 218 -15.18 9.54 -5.33
N HIS A 219 -14.13 8.75 -5.36
CA HIS A 219 -12.92 9.03 -6.14
C HIS A 219 -12.66 8.07 -7.31
N THR A 220 -13.62 7.25 -7.70
CA THR A 220 -13.50 6.36 -8.88
C THR A 220 -13.65 7.08 -10.23
N SER A 221 -13.90 8.38 -10.23
CA SER A 221 -14.21 9.15 -11.45
C SER A 221 -13.03 9.97 -11.99
N ILE A 222 -11.81 9.85 -11.45
CA ILE A 222 -10.65 10.59 -11.92
C ILE A 222 -9.50 9.60 -12.14
N ALA A 223 -9.51 8.96 -13.29
CA ALA A 223 -8.38 8.29 -13.91
C ALA A 223 -8.15 8.91 -15.28
#